data_6510a0f8f5b0520887385023d67a9a8b
#
_entry.id   6510a0f8f5b0520887385023d67a9a8b
#
_cell.length_a   1.000
_cell.length_b   1.000
_cell.length_c   1.000
_cell.angle_alpha   90.00
_cell.angle_beta   90.00
_cell.angle_gamma   90.00
#
_symmetry.space_group_name_H-M   'P 1'
#
loop_
_entity.id
_entity.type
_entity.pdbx_description
1 polymer ?
#
loop_
_entity_poly.entity_id
_entity_poly.type
_entity_poly.pdbx_seq_one_letter_code
_entity_poly.pdbx_strand_id
1 'polypeptide(L)'
;MPRPKFLNHLFQNSYPILDWIQVEISSYCNGKCVYCPHTEYQKNWQNRYLPMGLFQNLIPAFAKTNLVHLQGWGEPFTHTDFFDMLRAAKKAGCMVGTTTNGNLLSREKIETLVEENLDFIGFSLAGIDENNDSIRRGTSIRGVLDCIDEIHKAKAKYRNNKPKIHLAYMLMRSGVDDLDALPDFLANAGVTQAVISSLSLLVNPEMEAESVFSLSEPDFLELKDRLLQVRADSENLGTEIHFHIVSPFMEKFSCMENATRAVVVGSDGGVSPCIMAQIPVEGVNEHYFRKQKQRLRKMSFGNIAEGSLNKIWHQKEYRRFLRTYRRGKTPSFCMNCLKGFSDDFTRETGLEQVQAYLREIS
;
A
#
# COMPACT_ATOMS: atom_id res chain seq x y z
N MET A 1 14.33 -31.03 23.59
CA MET A 1 13.28 -31.18 24.61
C MET A 1 11.98 -30.59 24.08
N PRO A 2 10.83 -31.27 24.07
CA PRO A 2 9.56 -30.68 23.68
C PRO A 2 9.16 -29.63 24.73
N ARG A 3 8.79 -28.43 24.26
CA ARG A 3 8.28 -27.36 25.14
C ARG A 3 7.02 -27.84 25.87
N PRO A 4 6.87 -27.56 27.17
CA PRO A 4 5.69 -27.97 27.93
C PRO A 4 4.41 -27.40 27.30
N LYS A 5 3.36 -28.22 27.19
CA LYS A 5 2.06 -27.86 26.61
C LYS A 5 1.43 -26.61 27.25
N PHE A 6 1.75 -26.32 28.49
CA PHE A 6 1.29 -25.16 29.26
C PHE A 6 1.80 -23.81 28.67
N LEU A 7 3.03 -23.74 28.17
CA LEU A 7 3.56 -22.54 27.54
C LEU A 7 2.89 -22.25 26.17
N ASN A 8 2.41 -23.26 25.48
CA ASN A 8 1.69 -23.07 24.23
C ASN A 8 0.34 -22.34 24.40
N HIS A 9 -0.33 -22.50 25.55
CA HIS A 9 -1.60 -21.80 25.83
C HIS A 9 -1.39 -20.29 26.12
N LEU A 10 -0.30 -19.92 26.78
CA LEU A 10 0.01 -18.52 27.08
C LEU A 10 0.37 -17.73 25.80
N PHE A 11 1.04 -18.38 24.83
CA PHE A 11 1.37 -17.76 23.53
C PHE A 11 0.22 -17.78 22.52
N GLN A 12 -0.80 -18.63 22.69
CA GLN A 12 -1.97 -18.68 21.81
C GLN A 12 -2.96 -17.53 22.06
N ASN A 13 -2.89 -16.87 23.21
CA ASN A 13 -3.79 -15.77 23.57
C ASN A 13 -3.18 -14.37 23.41
N SER A 14 -1.93 -14.24 22.98
CA SER A 14 -1.32 -12.94 22.72
C SER A 14 -1.51 -12.54 21.25
N TYR A 15 -1.93 -11.29 21.02
CA TYR A 15 -1.91 -10.71 19.68
C TYR A 15 -0.50 -10.75 19.10
N PRO A 16 -0.35 -11.06 17.80
CA PRO A 16 0.95 -10.94 17.15
C PRO A 16 1.38 -9.47 17.20
N ILE A 17 2.66 -9.23 17.36
CA ILE A 17 3.24 -7.90 17.13
C ILE A 17 3.34 -7.75 15.62
N LEU A 18 2.53 -6.86 15.06
CA LEU A 18 2.49 -6.54 13.65
C LEU A 18 3.20 -5.21 13.40
N ASP A 19 3.93 -5.13 12.30
CA ASP A 19 4.51 -3.87 11.85
C ASP A 19 3.41 -2.95 11.35
N TRP A 20 2.45 -3.49 10.57
CA TRP A 20 1.26 -2.74 10.19
C TRP A 20 0.01 -3.62 10.00
N ILE A 21 -1.13 -2.95 10.12
CA ILE A 21 -2.42 -3.45 9.67
C ILE A 21 -2.94 -2.48 8.62
N GLN A 22 -3.08 -2.94 7.38
CA GLN A 22 -3.76 -2.18 6.33
C GLN A 22 -5.25 -2.49 6.41
N VAL A 23 -6.08 -1.44 6.48
CA VAL A 23 -7.52 -1.57 6.56
C VAL A 23 -8.15 -0.86 5.37
N GLU A 24 -8.72 -1.65 4.45
CA GLU A 24 -9.53 -1.10 3.37
C GLU A 24 -10.89 -0.68 3.96
N ILE A 25 -10.98 0.57 4.38
CA ILE A 25 -12.23 1.11 4.93
C ILE A 25 -13.28 1.35 3.84
N SER A 26 -12.84 1.58 2.60
CA SER A 26 -13.69 1.77 1.44
C SER A 26 -13.10 1.08 0.21
N SER A 27 -13.92 0.34 -0.54
CA SER A 27 -13.62 -0.11 -1.90
C SER A 27 -14.29 0.75 -2.98
N TYR A 28 -15.06 1.78 -2.61
CA TYR A 28 -15.50 2.83 -3.54
C TYR A 28 -14.32 3.70 -3.92
N CYS A 29 -14.26 4.11 -5.19
CA CYS A 29 -13.29 5.10 -5.67
C CYS A 29 -13.95 6.05 -6.67
N ASN A 30 -13.62 7.34 -6.57
CA ASN A 30 -14.04 8.37 -7.51
C ASN A 30 -13.08 8.50 -8.71
N GLY A 31 -11.89 7.88 -8.65
CA GLY A 31 -10.92 7.81 -9.73
C GLY A 31 -11.20 6.67 -10.71
N LYS A 32 -10.67 6.80 -11.94
CA LYS A 32 -10.75 5.82 -13.04
C LYS A 32 -9.37 5.57 -13.65
N CYS A 33 -8.37 5.34 -12.81
CA CYS A 33 -6.99 5.12 -13.24
C CYS A 33 -6.92 3.93 -14.20
N VAL A 34 -6.19 4.08 -15.33
CA VAL A 34 -6.15 3.07 -16.40
C VAL A 34 -5.55 1.73 -15.95
N TYR A 35 -4.67 1.74 -14.97
CA TYR A 35 -3.99 0.56 -14.42
C TYR A 35 -4.73 -0.11 -13.26
N CYS A 36 -5.82 0.52 -12.77
CA CYS A 36 -6.47 0.07 -11.54
C CYS A 36 -7.48 -1.06 -11.81
N PRO A 37 -7.48 -2.15 -11.03
CA PRO A 37 -8.47 -3.20 -11.13
C PRO A 37 -9.90 -2.70 -10.86
N HIS A 38 -10.08 -1.61 -10.10
CA HIS A 38 -11.38 -0.96 -9.93
C HIS A 38 -11.98 -0.51 -11.26
N THR A 39 -11.16 0.04 -12.14
CA THR A 39 -11.61 0.50 -13.48
C THR A 39 -11.86 -0.68 -14.41
N GLU A 40 -10.93 -1.64 -14.47
CA GLU A 40 -11.01 -2.79 -15.36
C GLU A 40 -12.18 -3.73 -15.03
N TYR A 41 -12.33 -4.06 -13.74
CA TYR A 41 -13.35 -5.02 -13.30
C TYR A 41 -14.62 -4.35 -12.77
N GLN A 42 -14.94 -3.13 -13.22
CA GLN A 42 -16.06 -2.32 -12.72
C GLN A 42 -17.38 -3.11 -12.63
N LYS A 43 -17.67 -3.99 -13.59
CA LYS A 43 -18.90 -4.80 -13.61
C LYS A 43 -18.98 -5.83 -12.48
N ASN A 44 -17.84 -6.32 -12.03
CA ASN A 44 -17.70 -7.35 -11.00
C ASN A 44 -17.19 -6.79 -9.67
N TRP A 45 -16.92 -5.49 -9.64
CA TRP A 45 -16.36 -4.82 -8.46
C TRP A 45 -17.41 -4.70 -7.35
N GLN A 46 -17.00 -5.04 -6.14
CA GLN A 46 -17.85 -4.96 -4.95
C GLN A 46 -17.57 -3.65 -4.22
N ASN A 47 -18.38 -2.66 -4.47
CA ASN A 47 -18.33 -1.39 -3.75
C ASN A 47 -18.87 -1.56 -2.33
N ARG A 48 -18.03 -1.38 -1.31
CA ARG A 48 -18.39 -1.55 0.10
C ARG A 48 -17.69 -0.53 0.98
N TYR A 49 -18.34 -0.18 2.07
CA TYR A 49 -17.73 0.48 3.22
C TYR A 49 -17.57 -0.54 4.36
N LEU A 50 -16.42 -0.53 5.02
CA LEU A 50 -16.22 -1.31 6.24
C LEU A 50 -17.05 -0.68 7.36
N PRO A 51 -18.07 -1.37 7.91
CA PRO A 51 -18.87 -0.78 8.99
C PRO A 51 -18.02 -0.44 10.22
N MET A 52 -18.30 0.71 10.88
CA MET A 52 -17.58 1.12 12.09
C MET A 52 -17.58 0.06 13.19
N GLY A 53 -18.66 -0.71 13.34
CA GLY A 53 -18.74 -1.83 14.28
C GLY A 53 -17.72 -2.94 13.99
N LEU A 54 -17.45 -3.26 12.70
CA LEU A 54 -16.39 -4.21 12.33
C LEU A 54 -15.00 -3.61 12.54
N PHE A 55 -14.81 -2.34 12.23
CA PHE A 55 -13.55 -1.64 12.49
C PHE A 55 -13.18 -1.69 13.98
N GLN A 56 -14.15 -1.51 14.87
CA GLN A 56 -13.95 -1.58 16.32
C GLN A 56 -13.43 -2.95 16.78
N ASN A 57 -13.75 -4.05 16.08
CA ASN A 57 -13.21 -5.38 16.39
C ASN A 57 -11.68 -5.48 16.19
N LEU A 58 -11.08 -4.51 15.47
CA LEU A 58 -9.63 -4.44 15.25
C LEU A 58 -8.87 -3.67 16.36
N ILE A 59 -9.54 -2.86 17.17
CA ILE A 59 -8.92 -2.01 18.20
C ILE A 59 -7.96 -2.80 19.12
N PRO A 60 -8.30 -4.02 19.61
CA PRO A 60 -7.36 -4.81 20.42
C PRO A 60 -6.07 -5.20 19.68
N ALA A 61 -6.13 -5.32 18.35
CA ALA A 61 -4.95 -5.59 17.54
C ALA A 61 -4.13 -4.32 17.30
N PHE A 62 -4.77 -3.16 17.11
CA PHE A 62 -4.10 -1.88 16.93
C PHE A 62 -3.18 -1.54 18.10
N ALA A 63 -3.59 -1.82 19.33
CA ALA A 63 -2.76 -1.65 20.53
C ALA A 63 -1.45 -2.49 20.54
N LYS A 64 -1.27 -3.41 19.58
CA LYS A 64 -0.09 -4.27 19.40
C LYS A 64 0.53 -4.11 18.01
N THR A 65 0.18 -3.04 17.32
CA THR A 65 0.60 -2.75 15.96
C THR A 65 1.31 -1.40 15.93
N ASN A 66 2.40 -1.30 15.16
CA ASN A 66 3.10 -0.03 15.04
C ASN A 66 2.29 0.97 14.19
N LEU A 67 1.71 0.49 13.08
CA LEU A 67 1.02 1.33 12.10
C LEU A 67 -0.33 0.74 11.70
N VAL A 68 -1.36 1.57 11.68
CA VAL A 68 -2.63 1.32 10.98
C VAL A 68 -2.67 2.18 9.72
N HIS A 69 -2.76 1.52 8.56
CA HIS A 69 -2.83 2.20 7.28
C HIS A 69 -4.27 2.11 6.74
N LEU A 70 -4.98 3.24 6.75
CA LEU A 70 -6.36 3.35 6.25
C LEU A 70 -6.33 3.50 4.74
N GLN A 71 -6.14 2.40 4.03
CA GLN A 71 -6.01 2.35 2.58
C GLN A 71 -6.43 0.98 2.05
N GLY A 72 -6.93 0.95 0.83
CA GLY A 72 -7.25 -0.26 0.08
C GLY A 72 -7.22 -0.01 -1.42
N TRP A 73 -8.07 -0.70 -2.14
CA TRP A 73 -8.26 -0.51 -3.59
C TRP A 73 -9.14 0.70 -3.91
N GLY A 74 -9.96 1.16 -2.95
CA GLY A 74 -10.80 2.34 -3.08
C GLY A 74 -10.14 3.62 -2.58
N GLU A 75 -10.93 4.70 -2.54
CA GLU A 75 -10.51 6.00 -2.01
C GLU A 75 -11.01 6.14 -0.56
N PRO A 76 -10.12 6.28 0.42
CA PRO A 76 -10.50 6.33 1.84
C PRO A 76 -11.49 7.44 2.18
N PHE A 77 -11.34 8.63 1.58
CA PHE A 77 -12.19 9.79 1.86
C PHE A 77 -13.60 9.73 1.28
N THR A 78 -13.96 8.63 0.61
CA THR A 78 -15.36 8.30 0.30
C THR A 78 -16.11 7.79 1.53
N HIS A 79 -15.41 7.29 2.56
CA HIS A 79 -16.01 6.78 3.79
C HIS A 79 -16.42 7.91 4.72
N THR A 80 -17.69 7.96 5.10
CA THR A 80 -18.22 9.01 5.99
C THR A 80 -17.59 9.00 7.39
N ASP A 81 -17.26 7.81 7.90
CA ASP A 81 -16.72 7.61 9.24
C ASP A 81 -15.17 7.63 9.28
N PHE A 82 -14.51 8.12 8.20
CA PHE A 82 -13.04 8.15 8.12
C PHE A 82 -12.41 8.78 9.38
N PHE A 83 -12.90 9.94 9.81
CA PHE A 83 -12.33 10.65 10.96
C PHE A 83 -12.63 9.95 12.30
N ASP A 84 -13.76 9.27 12.42
CA ASP A 84 -14.06 8.46 13.61
C ASP A 84 -13.14 7.23 13.69
N MET A 85 -12.85 6.59 12.54
CA MET A 85 -11.88 5.50 12.44
C MET A 85 -10.47 5.98 12.75
N LEU A 86 -10.05 7.14 12.24
CA LEU A 86 -8.77 7.77 12.56
C LEU A 86 -8.66 7.98 14.09
N ARG A 87 -9.63 8.65 14.71
CA ARG A 87 -9.64 8.89 16.16
C ARG A 87 -9.58 7.60 16.97
N ALA A 88 -10.35 6.60 16.58
CA ALA A 88 -10.37 5.30 17.26
C ALA A 88 -9.00 4.58 17.17
N ALA A 89 -8.35 4.60 16.00
CA ALA A 89 -7.02 4.02 15.83
C ALA A 89 -5.94 4.81 16.59
N LYS A 90 -5.96 6.15 16.53
CA LYS A 90 -5.04 7.00 17.33
C LYS A 90 -5.18 6.75 18.83
N LYS A 91 -6.41 6.60 19.32
CA LYS A 91 -6.68 6.29 20.75
C LYS A 91 -6.13 4.92 21.16
N ALA A 92 -5.99 3.98 20.25
CA ALA A 92 -5.35 2.67 20.51
C ALA A 92 -3.83 2.76 20.68
N GLY A 93 -3.20 3.91 20.35
CA GLY A 93 -1.79 4.20 20.60
C GLY A 93 -0.85 3.82 19.45
N CYS A 94 -1.38 3.47 18.27
CA CYS A 94 -0.58 3.22 17.07
C CYS A 94 -0.44 4.48 16.20
N MET A 95 0.53 4.47 15.30
CA MET A 95 0.58 5.43 14.22
C MET A 95 -0.56 5.16 13.23
N VAL A 96 -1.08 6.21 12.59
CA VAL A 96 -2.13 6.11 11.57
C VAL A 96 -1.72 6.89 10.35
N GLY A 97 -1.77 6.23 9.19
CA GLY A 97 -1.57 6.86 7.90
C GLY A 97 -2.69 6.54 6.91
N THR A 98 -2.73 7.29 5.83
CA THR A 98 -3.62 7.02 4.70
C THR A 98 -2.95 7.35 3.38
N THR A 99 -3.47 6.79 2.28
CA THR A 99 -3.07 7.18 0.93
C THR A 99 -4.32 7.54 0.14
N THR A 100 -4.29 8.66 -0.56
CA THR A 100 -5.44 9.25 -1.24
C THR A 100 -5.09 9.71 -2.66
N ASN A 101 -6.11 9.85 -3.49
CA ASN A 101 -6.00 10.53 -4.78
C ASN A 101 -6.15 12.06 -4.69
N GLY A 102 -6.42 12.61 -3.51
CA GLY A 102 -6.52 14.04 -3.23
C GLY A 102 -7.88 14.68 -3.54
N ASN A 103 -8.67 14.13 -4.46
CA ASN A 103 -9.88 14.81 -5.00
C ASN A 103 -10.98 15.11 -3.97
N LEU A 104 -11.04 14.37 -2.88
CA LEU A 104 -12.10 14.50 -1.87
C LEU A 104 -11.63 15.25 -0.61
N LEU A 105 -10.40 15.78 -0.65
CA LEU A 105 -9.85 16.60 0.43
C LEU A 105 -10.29 18.06 0.28
N SER A 106 -11.26 18.49 1.08
CA SER A 106 -11.56 19.90 1.27
C SER A 106 -10.57 20.49 2.29
N ARG A 107 -10.46 21.83 2.31
CA ARG A 107 -9.67 22.55 3.29
C ARG A 107 -10.08 22.17 4.75
N GLU A 108 -11.37 22.02 5.03
CA GLU A 108 -11.89 21.61 6.32
C GLU A 108 -11.38 20.22 6.71
N LYS A 109 -11.44 19.25 5.79
CA LYS A 109 -10.89 17.90 6.02
C LYS A 109 -9.39 17.94 6.29
N ILE A 110 -8.64 18.75 5.54
CA ILE A 110 -7.19 18.92 5.71
C ILE A 110 -6.90 19.51 7.12
N GLU A 111 -7.60 20.55 7.53
CA GLU A 111 -7.45 21.11 8.87
C GLU A 111 -7.74 20.05 9.94
N THR A 112 -8.80 19.26 9.78
CA THR A 112 -9.14 18.16 10.69
C THR A 112 -8.04 17.08 10.74
N LEU A 113 -7.43 16.71 9.60
CA LEU A 113 -6.31 15.75 9.58
C LEU A 113 -5.11 16.22 10.42
N VAL A 114 -4.81 17.53 10.37
CA VAL A 114 -3.75 18.14 11.16
C VAL A 114 -4.11 18.18 12.65
N GLU A 115 -5.34 18.58 12.98
CA GLU A 115 -5.83 18.63 14.37
C GLU A 115 -5.87 17.25 15.03
N GLU A 116 -6.33 16.22 14.30
CA GLU A 116 -6.41 14.83 14.78
C GLU A 116 -5.03 14.12 14.75
N ASN A 117 -3.96 14.81 14.38
CA ASN A 117 -2.59 14.29 14.38
C ASN A 117 -2.44 13.02 13.52
N LEU A 118 -3.00 13.02 12.31
CA LEU A 118 -2.66 11.97 11.33
C LEU A 118 -1.13 11.91 11.18
N ASP A 119 -0.52 10.74 11.25
CA ASP A 119 0.95 10.65 11.26
C ASP A 119 1.54 10.90 9.87
N PHE A 120 0.95 10.32 8.82
CA PHE A 120 1.33 10.63 7.44
C PHE A 120 0.15 10.54 6.47
N ILE A 121 0.26 11.25 5.37
CA ILE A 121 -0.65 11.20 4.23
C ILE A 121 0.17 10.97 2.95
N GLY A 122 -0.15 9.91 2.22
CA GLY A 122 0.42 9.63 0.91
C GLY A 122 -0.50 10.15 -0.20
N PHE A 123 0.06 10.84 -1.18
CA PHE A 123 -0.65 11.19 -2.40
C PHE A 123 -0.22 10.27 -3.54
N SER A 124 -1.21 9.76 -4.28
CA SER A 124 -0.93 8.85 -5.39
C SER A 124 -0.74 9.63 -6.69
N LEU A 125 0.38 9.43 -7.37
CA LEU A 125 0.66 9.97 -8.71
C LEU A 125 1.17 8.88 -9.67
N ALA A 126 1.14 9.17 -10.97
CA ALA A 126 1.69 8.35 -12.05
C ALA A 126 2.31 9.21 -13.17
N GLY A 127 2.76 10.41 -12.83
CA GLY A 127 3.39 11.43 -13.65
C GLY A 127 3.60 12.67 -12.82
N ILE A 128 4.41 13.63 -13.30
CA ILE A 128 4.71 14.90 -12.64
C ILE A 128 4.07 16.09 -13.32
N ASP A 129 3.32 15.84 -14.39
CA ASP A 129 2.62 16.83 -15.21
C ASP A 129 1.20 16.36 -15.59
N GLU A 130 0.62 16.93 -16.65
CA GLU A 130 -0.72 16.59 -17.14
C GLU A 130 -0.86 15.14 -17.63
N ASN A 131 0.25 14.43 -17.90
CA ASN A 131 0.23 13.01 -18.22
C ASN A 131 -0.32 12.20 -17.04
N ASN A 132 -0.05 12.63 -15.80
CA ASN A 132 -0.66 12.05 -14.61
C ASN A 132 -2.19 11.96 -14.75
N ASP A 133 -2.84 13.03 -15.20
CA ASP A 133 -4.30 13.12 -15.26
C ASP A 133 -4.88 12.22 -16.36
N SER A 134 -4.11 12.00 -17.43
CA SER A 134 -4.47 11.06 -18.50
C SER A 134 -4.42 9.58 -18.04
N ILE A 135 -3.47 9.25 -17.20
CA ILE A 135 -3.26 7.92 -16.61
C ILE A 135 -4.22 7.71 -15.42
N ARG A 136 -4.30 8.70 -14.53
CA ARG A 136 -5.12 8.68 -13.32
C ARG A 136 -6.44 9.41 -13.53
N ARG A 137 -7.19 9.00 -14.54
CA ARG A 137 -8.44 9.65 -14.97
C ARG A 137 -9.38 9.92 -13.80
N GLY A 138 -9.95 11.12 -13.78
CA GLY A 138 -10.82 11.58 -12.70
C GLY A 138 -10.06 12.05 -11.46
N THR A 139 -8.73 12.23 -11.56
CA THR A 139 -7.88 12.90 -10.56
C THR A 139 -7.11 14.03 -11.24
N SER A 140 -6.50 14.94 -10.47
CA SER A 140 -5.75 16.06 -11.00
C SER A 140 -4.45 16.25 -10.22
N ILE A 141 -3.33 16.31 -10.93
CA ILE A 141 -2.03 16.62 -10.32
C ILE A 141 -2.05 17.99 -9.65
N ARG A 142 -2.66 18.97 -10.28
CA ARG A 142 -2.80 20.31 -9.71
C ARG A 142 -3.60 20.26 -8.40
N GLY A 143 -4.72 19.51 -8.38
CA GLY A 143 -5.50 19.33 -7.16
C GLY A 143 -4.71 18.64 -6.04
N VAL A 144 -3.81 17.70 -6.36
CA VAL A 144 -2.90 17.09 -5.39
C VAL A 144 -1.92 18.12 -4.84
N LEU A 145 -1.29 18.95 -5.70
CA LEU A 145 -0.36 19.99 -5.27
C LEU A 145 -1.07 21.06 -4.41
N ASP A 146 -2.28 21.45 -4.78
CA ASP A 146 -3.11 22.37 -3.98
C ASP A 146 -3.40 21.76 -2.58
N CYS A 147 -3.71 20.47 -2.48
CA CYS A 147 -3.89 19.79 -1.19
C CYS A 147 -2.61 19.79 -0.35
N ILE A 148 -1.46 19.52 -0.96
CA ILE A 148 -0.16 19.53 -0.28
C ILE A 148 0.12 20.93 0.29
N ASP A 149 -0.09 21.99 -0.50
CA ASP A 149 0.08 23.37 -0.06
C ASP A 149 -0.87 23.74 1.10
N GLU A 150 -2.14 23.33 1.01
CA GLU A 150 -3.10 23.54 2.10
C GLU A 150 -2.70 22.76 3.38
N ILE A 151 -2.10 21.56 3.27
CA ILE A 151 -1.55 20.84 4.44
C ILE A 151 -0.41 21.64 5.06
N HIS A 152 0.52 22.19 4.28
CA HIS A 152 1.60 23.02 4.81
C HIS A 152 1.07 24.26 5.53
N LYS A 153 0.06 24.94 4.96
CA LYS A 153 -0.63 26.07 5.60
C LYS A 153 -1.30 25.67 6.93
N ALA A 154 -2.02 24.55 6.93
CA ALA A 154 -2.68 24.03 8.14
C ALA A 154 -1.65 23.67 9.22
N LYS A 155 -0.55 22.99 8.85
CA LYS A 155 0.55 22.66 9.78
C LYS A 155 1.14 23.94 10.42
N ALA A 156 1.37 24.98 9.63
CA ALA A 156 1.84 26.27 10.14
C ALA A 156 0.82 26.93 11.09
N LYS A 157 -0.46 26.94 10.70
CA LYS A 157 -1.56 27.49 11.50
C LYS A 157 -1.68 26.83 12.87
N TYR A 158 -1.64 25.50 12.91
CA TYR A 158 -1.81 24.71 14.13
C TYR A 158 -0.49 24.42 14.87
N ARG A 159 0.65 24.91 14.35
CA ARG A 159 2.00 24.63 14.89
C ARG A 159 2.25 23.13 15.05
N ASN A 160 1.81 22.35 14.08
CA ASN A 160 1.91 20.91 14.05
C ASN A 160 2.82 20.49 12.88
N ASN A 161 3.72 19.52 13.08
CA ASN A 161 4.56 18.99 12.02
C ASN A 161 3.95 17.77 11.31
N LYS A 162 2.77 17.33 11.74
CA LYS A 162 2.01 16.22 11.15
C LYS A 162 0.81 16.74 10.35
N PRO A 163 0.38 15.97 9.35
CA PRO A 163 0.97 14.72 8.85
C PRO A 163 2.29 14.95 8.09
N LYS A 164 3.16 13.93 8.06
CA LYS A 164 4.24 13.85 7.07
C LYS A 164 3.62 13.64 5.69
N ILE A 165 4.18 14.26 4.66
CA ILE A 165 3.66 14.18 3.30
C ILE A 165 4.50 13.19 2.51
N HIS A 166 3.86 12.13 2.03
CA HIS A 166 4.47 11.09 1.22
C HIS A 166 3.91 11.10 -0.20
N LEU A 167 4.66 10.57 -1.14
CA LEU A 167 4.20 10.34 -2.50
C LEU A 167 4.22 8.84 -2.83
N ALA A 168 3.11 8.32 -3.34
CA ALA A 168 3.03 6.98 -3.92
C ALA A 168 3.03 7.11 -5.45
N TYR A 169 4.21 6.95 -6.06
CA TYR A 169 4.41 7.11 -7.49
C TYR A 169 4.32 5.77 -8.22
N MET A 170 3.39 5.67 -9.17
CA MET A 170 3.24 4.50 -10.03
C MET A 170 4.05 4.71 -11.30
N LEU A 171 5.19 4.03 -11.40
CA LEU A 171 6.04 4.07 -12.58
C LEU A 171 5.50 3.15 -13.66
N MET A 172 5.23 3.74 -14.81
CA MET A 172 4.89 3.07 -16.06
C MET A 172 6.00 3.34 -17.10
N ARG A 173 6.08 2.54 -18.15
CA ARG A 173 7.10 2.75 -19.20
C ARG A 173 7.00 4.12 -19.85
N SER A 174 5.78 4.59 -20.11
CA SER A 174 5.51 5.91 -20.67
C SER A 174 5.91 7.07 -19.75
N GLY A 175 6.13 6.83 -18.44
CA GLY A 175 6.52 7.83 -17.45
C GLY A 175 8.01 7.75 -17.04
N VAL A 176 8.84 6.97 -17.75
CA VAL A 176 10.26 6.82 -17.39
C VAL A 176 11.02 8.15 -17.56
N ASP A 177 10.63 8.98 -18.52
CA ASP A 177 11.29 10.27 -18.76
C ASP A 177 11.02 11.31 -17.67
N ASP A 178 9.93 11.16 -16.92
CA ASP A 178 9.63 12.02 -15.77
C ASP A 178 10.63 11.86 -14.61
N LEU A 179 11.37 10.75 -14.58
CA LEU A 179 12.29 10.41 -13.49
C LEU A 179 13.37 11.46 -13.28
N ASP A 180 13.87 12.09 -14.35
CA ASP A 180 14.95 13.07 -14.26
C ASP A 180 14.52 14.36 -13.56
N ALA A 181 13.24 14.74 -13.67
CA ALA A 181 12.68 15.93 -13.00
C ALA A 181 12.00 15.59 -11.65
N LEU A 182 11.85 14.31 -11.32
CA LEU A 182 11.16 13.88 -10.11
C LEU A 182 11.80 14.39 -8.81
N PRO A 183 13.15 14.41 -8.63
CA PRO A 183 13.78 14.92 -7.41
C PRO A 183 13.39 16.36 -7.10
N ASP A 184 13.51 17.26 -8.09
CA ASP A 184 13.13 18.67 -7.93
C ASP A 184 11.61 18.83 -7.68
N PHE A 185 10.79 18.05 -8.36
CA PHE A 185 9.33 18.04 -8.15
C PHE A 185 8.99 17.69 -6.69
N LEU A 186 9.59 16.64 -6.14
CA LEU A 186 9.36 16.19 -4.75
C LEU A 186 9.81 17.25 -3.74
N ALA A 187 11.00 17.82 -3.94
CA ALA A 187 11.54 18.84 -3.06
C ALA A 187 10.68 20.12 -3.08
N ASN A 188 10.28 20.60 -4.27
CA ASN A 188 9.43 21.77 -4.42
C ASN A 188 8.04 21.59 -3.79
N ALA A 189 7.50 20.38 -3.82
CA ALA A 189 6.25 20.05 -3.16
C ALA A 189 6.40 19.85 -1.63
N GLY A 190 7.61 19.83 -1.09
CA GLY A 190 7.86 19.58 0.34
C GLY A 190 7.50 18.16 0.76
N VAL A 191 7.66 17.20 -0.15
CA VAL A 191 7.47 15.77 0.11
C VAL A 191 8.67 15.25 0.89
N THR A 192 8.44 14.55 1.99
CA THR A 192 9.53 14.00 2.83
C THR A 192 9.94 12.60 2.43
N GLN A 193 9.02 11.85 1.81
CA GLN A 193 9.27 10.48 1.38
C GLN A 193 8.47 10.14 0.13
N ALA A 194 9.08 9.39 -0.80
CA ALA A 194 8.35 8.84 -1.94
C ALA A 194 8.61 7.34 -2.11
N VAL A 195 7.55 6.62 -2.47
CA VAL A 195 7.61 5.20 -2.84
C VAL A 195 7.34 5.09 -4.33
N ILE A 196 8.36 4.74 -5.10
CA ILE A 196 8.24 4.49 -6.53
C ILE A 196 7.95 3.01 -6.75
N SER A 197 6.76 2.71 -7.24
CA SER A 197 6.29 1.35 -7.47
C SER A 197 6.00 1.13 -8.95
N SER A 198 6.37 -0.03 -9.49
CA SER A 198 5.94 -0.43 -10.82
C SER A 198 4.63 -1.22 -10.79
N LEU A 199 3.99 -1.37 -11.96
CA LEU A 199 2.78 -2.17 -12.10
C LEU A 199 3.01 -3.60 -11.64
N SER A 200 2.25 -4.04 -10.65
CA SER A 200 2.34 -5.38 -10.05
C SER A 200 1.08 -6.23 -10.26
N LEU A 201 0.07 -5.67 -10.91
CA LEU A 201 -1.12 -6.36 -11.40
C LEU A 201 -1.44 -5.84 -12.81
N LEU A 202 -1.28 -6.69 -13.80
CA LEU A 202 -1.49 -6.33 -15.20
C LEU A 202 -2.91 -6.73 -15.58
N VAL A 203 -3.81 -5.77 -15.54
CA VAL A 203 -5.26 -6.02 -15.68
C VAL A 203 -5.69 -6.26 -17.13
N ASN A 204 -4.92 -5.75 -18.10
CA ASN A 204 -5.16 -5.91 -19.54
C ASN A 204 -3.83 -5.88 -20.33
N PRO A 205 -3.84 -6.16 -21.66
CA PRO A 205 -2.62 -6.18 -22.47
C PRO A 205 -1.90 -4.84 -22.55
N GLU A 206 -2.63 -3.73 -22.51
CA GLU A 206 -2.08 -2.38 -22.54
C GLU A 206 -1.21 -2.15 -21.30
N MET A 207 -1.69 -2.59 -20.12
CA MET A 207 -0.91 -2.50 -18.87
C MET A 207 0.28 -3.45 -18.86
N GLU A 208 0.21 -4.56 -19.58
CA GLU A 208 1.39 -5.42 -19.74
C GLU A 208 2.46 -4.71 -20.60
N ALA A 209 2.07 -3.99 -21.64
CA ALA A 209 2.98 -3.20 -22.47
C ALA A 209 3.60 -2.01 -21.68
N GLU A 210 2.82 -1.42 -20.77
CA GLU A 210 3.27 -0.32 -19.90
C GLU A 210 4.07 -0.77 -18.67
N SER A 211 4.15 -2.07 -18.43
CA SER A 211 4.90 -2.61 -17.30
C SER A 211 6.40 -2.66 -17.58
N VAL A 212 7.21 -2.21 -16.63
CA VAL A 212 8.68 -2.38 -16.66
C VAL A 212 9.08 -3.86 -16.65
N PHE A 213 8.17 -4.77 -16.26
CA PHE A 213 8.38 -6.22 -16.35
C PHE A 213 8.50 -6.73 -17.81
N SER A 214 8.10 -5.92 -18.79
CA SER A 214 8.18 -6.22 -20.22
C SER A 214 9.45 -5.69 -20.89
N LEU A 215 10.35 -5.04 -20.14
CA LEU A 215 11.62 -4.51 -20.65
C LEU A 215 12.60 -5.61 -21.02
N SER A 216 13.49 -5.32 -21.99
CA SER A 216 14.69 -6.12 -22.22
C SER A 216 15.68 -5.95 -21.06
N GLU A 217 16.66 -6.85 -20.96
CA GLU A 217 17.65 -6.76 -19.89
C GLU A 217 18.48 -5.47 -19.94
N PRO A 218 18.99 -5.02 -21.11
CA PRO A 218 19.69 -3.73 -21.21
C PRO A 218 18.80 -2.55 -20.77
N ASP A 219 17.54 -2.49 -21.24
CA ASP A 219 16.62 -1.39 -20.92
C ASP A 219 16.27 -1.39 -19.42
N PHE A 220 16.16 -2.58 -18.82
CA PHE A 220 15.91 -2.67 -17.36
C PHE A 220 17.11 -2.24 -16.53
N LEU A 221 18.33 -2.54 -16.96
CA LEU A 221 19.56 -2.08 -16.29
C LEU A 221 19.71 -0.56 -16.40
N GLU A 222 19.42 0.02 -17.56
CA GLU A 222 19.41 1.47 -17.74
C GLU A 222 18.36 2.13 -16.81
N LEU A 223 17.14 1.58 -16.77
CA LEU A 223 16.11 2.07 -15.82
C LEU A 223 16.59 1.98 -14.36
N LYS A 224 17.28 0.89 -14.01
CA LYS A 224 17.80 0.72 -12.65
C LYS A 224 18.83 1.78 -12.30
N ASP A 225 19.75 2.10 -13.19
CA ASP A 225 20.75 3.14 -12.99
C ASP A 225 20.09 4.52 -12.85
N ARG A 226 19.07 4.84 -13.66
CA ARG A 226 18.27 6.08 -13.52
C ARG A 226 17.56 6.16 -12.17
N LEU A 227 16.94 5.07 -11.72
CA LEU A 227 16.26 5.04 -10.40
C LEU A 227 17.24 5.24 -9.25
N LEU A 228 18.45 4.67 -9.32
CA LEU A 228 19.48 4.90 -8.31
C LEU A 228 19.96 6.34 -8.30
N GLN A 229 20.05 6.99 -9.48
CA GLN A 229 20.37 8.41 -9.57
C GLN A 229 19.25 9.28 -8.97
N VAL A 230 17.98 8.99 -9.30
CA VAL A 230 16.80 9.65 -8.70
C VAL A 230 16.84 9.60 -7.17
N ARG A 231 17.22 8.44 -6.61
CA ARG A 231 17.38 8.32 -5.15
C ARG A 231 18.45 9.25 -4.62
N ALA A 232 19.65 9.20 -5.21
CA ALA A 232 20.77 10.01 -4.76
C ALA A 232 20.45 11.52 -4.81
N ASP A 233 19.83 11.97 -5.90
CA ASP A 233 19.46 13.37 -6.09
C ASP A 233 18.35 13.79 -5.11
N SER A 234 17.34 12.93 -4.92
CA SER A 234 16.23 13.21 -3.98
C SER A 234 16.70 13.25 -2.52
N GLU A 235 17.60 12.35 -2.12
CA GLU A 235 18.18 12.32 -0.77
C GLU A 235 19.01 13.58 -0.51
N ASN A 236 19.77 14.06 -1.51
CA ASN A 236 20.50 15.33 -1.43
C ASN A 236 19.56 16.55 -1.26
N LEU A 237 18.33 16.45 -1.75
CA LEU A 237 17.27 17.46 -1.61
C LEU A 237 16.38 17.25 -0.38
N GLY A 238 16.64 16.22 0.43
CA GLY A 238 15.93 15.93 1.69
C GLY A 238 14.68 15.08 1.55
N THR A 239 14.51 14.37 0.42
CA THR A 239 13.42 13.39 0.21
C THR A 239 13.96 11.97 0.19
N GLU A 240 13.44 11.10 1.06
CA GLU A 240 13.76 9.67 1.08
C GLU A 240 13.01 8.93 -0.02
N ILE A 241 13.71 8.04 -0.76
CA ILE A 241 13.12 7.26 -1.85
C ILE A 241 13.19 5.76 -1.55
N HIS A 242 12.03 5.11 -1.65
CA HIS A 242 11.89 3.66 -1.60
C HIS A 242 11.42 3.11 -2.94
N PHE A 243 11.88 1.90 -3.30
CA PHE A 243 11.49 1.26 -4.56
C PHE A 243 10.72 -0.04 -4.33
N HIS A 244 9.62 -0.18 -5.08
CA HIS A 244 8.88 -1.43 -5.23
C HIS A 244 8.80 -1.80 -6.71
N ILE A 245 9.95 -2.14 -7.30
CA ILE A 245 10.08 -2.40 -8.74
C ILE A 245 10.12 -3.90 -9.00
N VAL A 246 9.26 -4.37 -9.90
CA VAL A 246 9.28 -5.76 -10.37
C VAL A 246 10.31 -5.93 -11.47
N SER A 247 11.07 -7.01 -11.41
CA SER A 247 12.11 -7.33 -12.39
C SER A 247 11.76 -8.63 -13.12
N PRO A 248 11.81 -8.66 -14.47
CA PRO A 248 11.61 -9.89 -15.25
C PRO A 248 12.78 -10.89 -15.09
N PHE A 249 13.92 -10.44 -14.57
CA PHE A 249 15.18 -11.19 -14.48
C PHE A 249 15.41 -11.82 -13.09
N MET A 250 14.46 -11.63 -12.16
CA MET A 250 14.53 -12.29 -10.85
C MET A 250 14.23 -13.79 -10.99
N GLU A 251 15.22 -14.62 -10.62
CA GLU A 251 15.08 -16.08 -10.61
C GLU A 251 14.42 -16.60 -9.34
N LYS A 252 14.59 -15.88 -8.24
CA LYS A 252 14.08 -16.29 -6.92
C LYS A 252 12.88 -15.44 -6.51
N PHE A 253 11.91 -16.09 -5.87
CA PHE A 253 10.80 -15.40 -5.25
C PHE A 253 11.31 -14.48 -4.14
N SER A 254 11.11 -13.17 -4.33
CA SER A 254 11.45 -12.12 -3.37
C SER A 254 10.29 -11.12 -3.31
N CYS A 255 9.37 -11.34 -2.38
CA CYS A 255 8.21 -10.47 -2.24
C CYS A 255 8.45 -9.43 -1.15
N MET A 256 8.32 -8.16 -1.46
CA MET A 256 8.50 -7.03 -0.55
C MET A 256 7.31 -6.82 0.41
N GLU A 257 6.18 -7.49 0.16
CA GLU A 257 5.07 -7.47 1.13
C GLU A 257 5.50 -8.15 2.44
N ASN A 258 5.34 -7.44 3.55
CA ASN A 258 5.71 -7.95 4.88
C ASN A 258 4.69 -8.97 5.42
N ALA A 259 4.34 -9.96 4.59
CA ALA A 259 3.26 -10.93 4.85
C ALA A 259 3.43 -11.75 6.14
N THR A 260 4.61 -11.72 6.76
CA THR A 260 4.88 -12.42 8.03
C THR A 260 4.64 -11.56 9.27
N ARG A 261 4.53 -10.24 9.11
CA ARG A 261 4.36 -9.26 10.19
C ARG A 261 3.35 -8.16 9.85
N ALA A 262 2.61 -8.33 8.74
CA ALA A 262 1.54 -7.43 8.33
C ALA A 262 0.29 -8.22 7.96
N VAL A 263 -0.85 -7.57 8.00
CA VAL A 263 -2.13 -8.11 7.52
C VAL A 263 -2.91 -7.03 6.77
N VAL A 264 -3.77 -7.48 5.87
CA VAL A 264 -4.75 -6.65 5.18
C VAL A 264 -6.15 -7.09 5.60
N VAL A 265 -6.98 -6.14 5.96
CA VAL A 265 -8.40 -6.33 6.22
C VAL A 265 -9.17 -5.61 5.13
N GLY A 266 -9.95 -6.34 4.34
CA GLY A 266 -10.77 -5.79 3.27
C GLY A 266 -12.04 -5.11 3.79
N SER A 267 -12.68 -4.34 2.94
CA SER A 267 -13.95 -3.66 3.23
C SER A 267 -15.12 -4.63 3.52
N ASP A 268 -14.95 -5.91 3.20
CA ASP A 268 -15.85 -7.00 3.57
C ASP A 268 -15.49 -7.66 4.93
N GLY A 269 -14.46 -7.17 5.62
CA GLY A 269 -13.94 -7.75 6.86
C GLY A 269 -13.03 -8.97 6.67
N GLY A 270 -12.76 -9.39 5.44
CA GLY A 270 -11.87 -10.52 5.12
C GLY A 270 -10.42 -10.22 5.47
N VAL A 271 -9.70 -11.17 6.08
CA VAL A 271 -8.32 -11.03 6.52
C VAL A 271 -7.37 -11.77 5.59
N SER A 272 -6.42 -11.06 5.02
CA SER A 272 -5.49 -11.54 3.99
C SER A 272 -4.04 -11.15 4.31
N PRO A 273 -3.03 -11.81 3.72
CA PRO A 273 -1.63 -11.52 4.01
C PRO A 273 -1.09 -10.29 3.26
N CYS A 274 -1.76 -9.84 2.21
CA CYS A 274 -1.38 -8.67 1.41
C CYS A 274 -2.58 -8.16 0.61
N ILE A 275 -2.46 -6.92 0.09
CA ILE A 275 -3.53 -6.26 -0.68
C ILE A 275 -3.87 -7.00 -1.99
N MET A 276 -2.90 -7.66 -2.63
CA MET A 276 -3.13 -8.43 -3.86
C MET A 276 -4.04 -9.65 -3.65
N ALA A 277 -4.12 -10.14 -2.40
CA ALA A 277 -5.01 -11.24 -2.03
C ALA A 277 -6.44 -10.79 -1.72
N GLN A 278 -6.68 -9.46 -1.58
CA GLN A 278 -7.93 -8.88 -1.12
C GLN A 278 -8.56 -7.95 -2.17
N ILE A 279 -8.51 -8.33 -3.45
CA ILE A 279 -9.18 -7.54 -4.49
C ILE A 279 -10.69 -7.78 -4.39
N PRO A 280 -11.52 -6.71 -4.24
CA PRO A 280 -12.96 -6.85 -4.01
C PRO A 280 -13.73 -7.08 -5.31
N VAL A 281 -13.45 -8.19 -5.99
CA VAL A 281 -14.16 -8.62 -7.21
C VAL A 281 -14.88 -9.93 -6.99
N GLU A 282 -15.99 -10.12 -7.69
CA GLU A 282 -16.74 -11.37 -7.73
C GLU A 282 -16.65 -12.03 -9.11
N GLY A 283 -16.96 -13.34 -9.16
CA GLY A 283 -16.92 -14.11 -10.40
C GLY A 283 -15.52 -14.45 -10.88
N VAL A 284 -15.42 -14.75 -12.17
CA VAL A 284 -14.16 -15.10 -12.83
C VAL A 284 -13.57 -13.85 -13.44
N ASN A 285 -12.44 -13.42 -12.93
CA ASN A 285 -11.66 -12.31 -13.44
C ASN A 285 -10.27 -12.80 -13.79
N GLU A 286 -9.63 -12.17 -14.75
CA GLU A 286 -8.32 -12.56 -15.26
C GLU A 286 -7.36 -11.39 -15.18
N HIS A 287 -6.07 -11.69 -15.02
CA HIS A 287 -4.96 -10.75 -15.14
C HIS A 287 -3.89 -11.35 -16.06
N TYR A 288 -2.92 -10.56 -16.45
CA TYR A 288 -1.83 -11.01 -17.30
C TYR A 288 -0.56 -11.29 -16.48
N PHE A 289 0.12 -12.36 -16.85
CA PHE A 289 1.43 -12.70 -16.32
C PHE A 289 2.25 -13.38 -17.44
N ARG A 290 3.34 -12.74 -17.86
CA ARG A 290 4.20 -13.22 -18.96
C ARG A 290 3.40 -13.52 -20.23
N LYS A 291 2.60 -12.55 -20.68
CA LYS A 291 1.73 -12.62 -21.87
C LYS A 291 0.64 -13.71 -21.81
N GLN A 292 0.42 -14.30 -20.65
CA GLN A 292 -0.59 -15.32 -20.48
C GLN A 292 -1.69 -14.83 -19.52
N LYS A 293 -2.93 -15.10 -19.86
CA LYS A 293 -4.05 -14.88 -18.96
C LYS A 293 -3.99 -15.84 -17.79
N GLN A 294 -4.10 -15.30 -16.61
CA GLN A 294 -4.16 -16.02 -15.34
C GLN A 294 -5.43 -15.65 -14.60
N ARG A 295 -6.05 -16.62 -13.96
CA ARG A 295 -7.22 -16.35 -13.13
C ARG A 295 -6.83 -15.50 -11.92
N LEU A 296 -7.51 -14.38 -11.73
CA LEU A 296 -7.40 -13.59 -10.52
C LEU A 296 -7.97 -14.38 -9.34
N ARG A 297 -7.20 -14.50 -8.27
CA ARG A 297 -7.56 -15.28 -7.09
C ARG A 297 -7.70 -14.35 -5.89
N LYS A 298 -8.69 -14.62 -5.05
CA LYS A 298 -8.82 -14.02 -3.71
C LYS A 298 -8.38 -15.04 -2.68
N MET A 299 -7.73 -14.59 -1.61
CA MET A 299 -7.34 -15.43 -0.49
C MET A 299 -7.67 -14.71 0.82
N SER A 300 -8.50 -15.32 1.63
CA SER A 300 -8.82 -14.86 2.98
C SER A 300 -8.64 -16.01 3.97
N PHE A 301 -8.12 -15.69 5.14
CA PHE A 301 -7.93 -16.63 6.24
C PHE A 301 -9.05 -16.58 7.28
N GLY A 302 -10.06 -15.78 7.06
CA GLY A 302 -11.22 -15.61 7.92
C GLY A 302 -11.78 -14.20 7.83
N ASN A 303 -12.80 -13.91 8.62
CA ASN A 303 -13.50 -12.63 8.62
C ASN A 303 -13.60 -12.08 10.04
N ILE A 304 -13.33 -10.77 10.21
CA ILE A 304 -13.42 -10.09 11.51
C ILE A 304 -14.84 -9.97 12.04
N ALA A 305 -15.85 -10.24 11.23
CA ALA A 305 -17.23 -10.40 11.67
C ALA A 305 -17.47 -11.71 12.45
N GLU A 306 -16.65 -12.74 12.19
CA GLU A 306 -16.81 -14.09 12.75
C GLU A 306 -15.83 -14.39 13.91
N GLY A 307 -14.80 -13.54 14.04
CA GLY A 307 -13.80 -13.74 15.08
C GLY A 307 -12.75 -12.65 15.15
N SER A 308 -12.04 -12.58 16.26
CA SER A 308 -10.97 -11.60 16.43
C SER A 308 -9.81 -11.86 15.47
N LEU A 309 -9.08 -10.79 15.09
CA LEU A 309 -7.87 -10.91 14.28
C LEU A 309 -6.86 -11.88 14.90
N ASN A 310 -6.75 -11.90 16.23
CA ASN A 310 -5.91 -12.87 16.94
C ASN A 310 -6.29 -14.32 16.65
N LYS A 311 -7.58 -14.65 16.72
CA LYS A 311 -8.09 -15.99 16.40
C LYS A 311 -7.77 -16.37 14.94
N ILE A 312 -8.00 -15.43 14.00
CA ILE A 312 -7.74 -15.66 12.57
C ILE A 312 -6.23 -15.88 12.33
N TRP A 313 -5.36 -15.06 12.90
CA TRP A 313 -3.91 -15.18 12.78
C TRP A 313 -3.39 -16.56 13.23
N HIS A 314 -4.03 -17.16 14.24
CA HIS A 314 -3.64 -18.44 14.80
C HIS A 314 -4.31 -19.64 14.13
N GLN A 315 -5.17 -19.47 13.13
CA GLN A 315 -5.79 -20.56 12.38
C GLN A 315 -4.74 -21.39 11.63
N LYS A 316 -5.06 -22.68 11.43
CA LYS A 316 -4.16 -23.66 10.82
C LYS A 316 -3.69 -23.23 9.42
N GLU A 317 -4.60 -22.72 8.62
CA GLU A 317 -4.37 -22.30 7.23
C GLU A 317 -3.42 -21.10 7.18
N TYR A 318 -3.67 -20.07 8.01
CA TYR A 318 -2.81 -18.89 8.07
C TYR A 318 -1.41 -19.26 8.58
N ARG A 319 -1.32 -20.05 9.65
CA ARG A 319 -0.02 -20.53 10.18
C ARG A 319 0.74 -21.40 9.17
N ARG A 320 0.02 -22.17 8.32
CA ARG A 320 0.64 -22.93 7.23
C ARG A 320 1.24 -21.97 6.17
N PHE A 321 0.49 -20.94 5.76
CA PHE A 321 0.96 -19.91 4.84
C PHE A 321 2.23 -19.23 5.39
N LEU A 322 2.18 -18.72 6.63
CA LEU A 322 3.31 -18.06 7.27
C LEU A 322 4.56 -18.96 7.37
N ARG A 323 4.38 -20.25 7.68
CA ARG A 323 5.50 -21.21 7.73
C ARG A 323 6.11 -21.45 6.36
N THR A 324 5.29 -21.53 5.31
CA THR A 324 5.75 -21.70 3.94
C THR A 324 6.59 -20.49 3.51
N TYR A 325 6.07 -19.30 3.75
CA TYR A 325 6.72 -18.03 3.43
C TYR A 325 8.07 -17.87 4.18
N ARG A 326 8.08 -18.07 5.52
CA ARG A 326 9.29 -17.99 6.35
C ARG A 326 10.39 -18.99 6.00
N ARG A 327 10.06 -20.06 5.30
CA ARG A 327 11.02 -21.05 4.79
C ARG A 327 11.56 -20.69 3.40
N GLY A 328 11.29 -19.51 2.89
CA GLY A 328 11.69 -19.07 1.55
C GLY A 328 11.00 -19.85 0.43
N LYS A 329 9.88 -20.54 0.73
CA LYS A 329 9.10 -21.24 -0.29
C LYS A 329 7.96 -20.36 -0.77
N THR A 330 7.73 -20.34 -2.07
CA THR A 330 6.61 -19.61 -2.68
C THR A 330 5.28 -20.29 -2.35
N PRO A 331 4.36 -19.63 -1.64
CA PRO A 331 3.01 -20.16 -1.49
C PRO A 331 2.31 -20.30 -2.85
N SER A 332 1.44 -21.30 -2.99
CA SER A 332 0.75 -21.55 -4.28
C SER A 332 -0.06 -20.37 -4.81
N PHE A 333 -0.56 -19.53 -3.92
CA PHE A 333 -1.24 -18.29 -4.27
C PHE A 333 -0.30 -17.28 -4.94
N CYS A 334 0.96 -17.23 -4.52
CA CYS A 334 1.95 -16.22 -4.93
C CYS A 334 2.73 -16.60 -6.21
N MET A 335 2.53 -17.80 -6.77
CA MET A 335 3.35 -18.31 -7.88
C MET A 335 3.32 -17.44 -9.14
N ASN A 336 2.18 -16.79 -9.44
CA ASN A 336 1.99 -15.92 -10.61
C ASN A 336 1.78 -14.46 -10.21
N CYS A 337 2.27 -14.06 -9.02
CA CYS A 337 2.18 -12.69 -8.53
C CYS A 337 3.45 -11.93 -8.88
N LEU A 338 3.34 -10.82 -9.63
CA LEU A 338 4.48 -10.00 -10.01
C LEU A 338 5.24 -9.44 -8.81
N LYS A 339 4.57 -9.12 -7.70
CA LYS A 339 5.26 -8.70 -6.45
C LYS A 339 6.25 -9.74 -5.91
N GLY A 340 6.15 -11.00 -6.34
CA GLY A 340 7.13 -12.04 -6.04
C GLY A 340 8.43 -11.96 -6.84
N PHE A 341 8.53 -11.01 -7.78
CA PHE A 341 9.68 -10.74 -8.62
C PHE A 341 10.25 -9.35 -8.37
N SER A 342 10.09 -8.82 -7.14
CA SER A 342 10.64 -7.52 -6.78
C SER A 342 12.17 -7.55 -6.77
N ASP A 343 12.78 -6.58 -7.45
CA ASP A 343 14.23 -6.35 -7.41
C ASP A 343 14.57 -5.58 -6.12
N ASP A 344 15.63 -5.99 -5.49
CA ASP A 344 16.18 -5.30 -4.33
C ASP A 344 17.20 -4.24 -4.82
N PHE A 345 16.73 -3.00 -4.92
CA PHE A 345 17.54 -1.84 -5.30
C PHE A 345 18.46 -1.36 -4.17
N THR A 346 18.16 -1.81 -2.97
CA THR A 346 18.99 -1.57 -1.80
C THR A 346 19.33 -2.96 -1.28
N ARG A 347 20.49 -3.30 -0.91
CA ARG A 347 20.79 -4.54 -0.20
C ARG A 347 20.10 -4.65 1.19
N GLU A 348 19.21 -3.70 1.47
CA GLU A 348 18.36 -3.69 2.67
C GLU A 348 17.19 -4.64 2.47
N THR A 349 16.98 -5.52 3.42
CA THR A 349 15.81 -6.40 3.42
C THR A 349 14.53 -5.55 3.56
N GLY A 350 13.42 -5.98 2.96
CA GLY A 350 12.14 -5.26 3.11
C GLY A 350 11.74 -5.00 4.57
N LEU A 351 12.32 -5.74 5.52
CA LEU A 351 12.17 -5.53 6.96
C LEU A 351 12.91 -4.25 7.44
N GLU A 352 14.10 -3.97 6.90
CA GLU A 352 14.90 -2.79 7.24
C GLU A 352 14.27 -1.53 6.65
N GLN A 353 13.73 -1.61 5.44
CA GLN A 353 12.96 -0.52 4.83
C GLN A 353 11.71 -0.17 5.65
N VAL A 354 10.97 -1.18 6.12
CA VAL A 354 9.81 -0.98 7.00
C VAL A 354 10.23 -0.40 8.34
N GLN A 355 11.35 -0.85 8.91
CA GLN A 355 11.87 -0.32 10.17
C GLN A 355 12.42 1.10 10.04
N ALA A 356 13.03 1.44 8.91
CA ALA A 356 13.42 2.80 8.58
C ALA A 356 12.17 3.69 8.46
N TYR A 357 11.19 3.27 7.65
CA TYR A 357 9.90 3.93 7.51
C TYR A 357 9.20 4.19 8.86
N LEU A 358 9.15 3.17 9.73
CA LEU A 358 8.53 3.31 11.05
C LEU A 358 9.33 4.22 12.01
N ARG A 359 10.66 4.31 11.85
CA ARG A 359 11.52 5.20 12.65
C ARG A 359 11.34 6.67 12.29
N GLU A 360 11.11 6.97 11.02
CA GLU A 360 11.00 8.37 10.57
C GLU A 360 9.64 9.00 10.88
N ILE A 361 8.58 8.20 10.93
CA ILE A 361 7.24 8.69 11.25
C ILE A 361 6.94 8.64 12.75
N SER A 362 7.84 8.08 13.59
CA SER A 362 7.75 8.10 15.05
C SER A 362 8.39 9.36 15.64
#